data_2f70d2836d0e9e1bd54691f182bc2035
#
_entry.id   2f70d2836d0e9e1bd54691f182bc2035
#
_cell.length_a   1.000
_cell.length_b   1.000
_cell.length_c   1.000
_cell.angle_alpha   90.00
_cell.angle_beta   90.00
_cell.angle_gamma   90.00
#
_symmetry.space_group_name_H-M   'P 1'
#
loop_
_entity.id
_entity.type
_entity.pdbx_description
1 polymer ?
#
loop_
_entity_poly.entity_id
_entity_poly.type
_entity_poly.pdbx_seq_one_letter_code
_entity_poly.pdbx_strand_id
1 'polypeptide(L)'
;MVKFSEEAKSLHASDIREILKVTENPEIISFAGGLPAPELFPIDEMMKVDVEILKKEGRQAVQYSTTEGYVPLRKQIAKRMKTSFHTDCTYEDIIITAGSQQGLSLLGQLFLNEGDIVLVESPTYMGATTAFAVNFPNFVEVETDDKGMVPEALEAAIEKYGDRVRLMYVI
;
A
#
# COMPACT_ATOMS: atom_id res chain seq x y z
N MET A 1 -6.14 -12.70 32.25
CA MET A 1 -6.31 -11.53 31.40
C MET A 1 -5.25 -11.60 30.32
N VAL A 2 -5.63 -11.56 29.04
CA VAL A 2 -4.68 -11.58 27.92
C VAL A 2 -3.97 -10.23 27.85
N LYS A 3 -2.64 -10.25 27.75
CA LYS A 3 -1.83 -9.02 27.54
C LYS A 3 -1.56 -8.87 26.06
N PHE A 4 -1.88 -7.71 25.50
CA PHE A 4 -1.54 -7.34 24.13
C PHE A 4 -0.09 -6.82 24.05
N SER A 5 0.55 -6.98 22.88
CA SER A 5 1.84 -6.35 22.59
C SER A 5 1.70 -4.82 22.53
N GLU A 6 2.81 -4.09 22.60
CA GLU A 6 2.78 -2.63 22.49
C GLU A 6 2.31 -2.19 21.10
N GLU A 7 2.69 -2.94 20.07
CA GLU A 7 2.19 -2.71 18.71
C GLU A 7 0.66 -2.84 18.64
N ALA A 8 0.09 -3.89 19.25
CA ALA A 8 -1.36 -4.08 19.27
C ALA A 8 -2.09 -3.00 20.07
N LYS A 9 -1.46 -2.44 21.10
CA LYS A 9 -2.00 -1.33 21.87
C LYS A 9 -1.93 0.01 21.13
N SER A 10 -0.96 0.19 20.22
CA SER A 10 -0.84 1.39 19.40
C SER A 10 -1.87 1.46 18.28
N LEU A 11 -2.51 0.34 17.93
CA LEU A 11 -3.56 0.30 16.91
C LEU A 11 -4.85 0.92 17.46
N HIS A 12 -5.24 2.04 16.87
CA HIS A 12 -6.52 2.68 17.16
C HIS A 12 -7.61 2.20 16.20
N ALA A 13 -8.85 2.16 16.67
CA ALA A 13 -9.98 1.92 15.78
C ALA A 13 -10.02 3.00 14.68
N SER A 14 -10.18 2.57 13.44
CA SER A 14 -10.21 3.49 12.30
C SER A 14 -11.55 4.23 12.28
N ASP A 15 -11.55 5.54 12.43
CA ASP A 15 -12.73 6.39 12.28
C ASP A 15 -13.37 6.23 10.90
N ILE A 16 -12.58 5.97 9.88
CA ILE A 16 -13.04 5.65 8.52
C ILE A 16 -13.92 4.41 8.52
N ARG A 17 -13.58 3.36 9.27
CA ARG A 17 -14.41 2.14 9.34
C ARG A 17 -15.77 2.41 9.96
N GLU A 18 -15.85 3.29 10.97
CA GLU A 18 -17.13 3.68 11.56
C GLU A 18 -17.98 4.48 10.55
N ILE A 19 -17.37 5.39 9.80
CA ILE A 19 -18.03 6.13 8.73
C ILE A 19 -18.51 5.18 7.63
N LEU A 20 -17.68 4.21 7.22
CA LEU A 20 -18.04 3.23 6.19
C LEU A 20 -19.24 2.35 6.57
N LYS A 21 -19.47 2.06 7.85
CA LYS A 21 -20.68 1.34 8.29
C LYS A 21 -21.96 2.09 7.94
N VAL A 22 -21.93 3.43 8.00
CA VAL A 22 -23.09 4.27 7.65
C VAL A 22 -23.37 4.22 6.15
N THR A 23 -22.34 3.96 5.33
CA THR A 23 -22.47 3.91 3.86
C THR A 23 -23.03 2.60 3.32
N GLU A 24 -23.26 1.60 4.18
CA GLU A 24 -23.99 0.37 3.80
C GLU A 24 -25.48 0.63 3.54
N ASN A 25 -26.02 1.78 3.99
CA ASN A 25 -27.39 2.16 3.68
C ASN A 25 -27.46 2.68 2.23
N PRO A 26 -28.25 2.03 1.33
CA PRO A 26 -28.32 2.38 -0.09
C PRO A 26 -28.94 3.77 -0.36
N GLU A 27 -29.57 4.40 0.62
CA GLU A 27 -30.11 5.76 0.50
C GLU A 27 -29.03 6.85 0.69
N ILE A 28 -27.82 6.46 1.15
CA ILE A 28 -26.75 7.39 1.45
C ILE A 28 -25.77 7.46 0.28
N ILE A 29 -25.61 8.65 -0.28
CA ILE A 29 -24.53 8.95 -1.24
C ILE A 29 -23.28 9.28 -0.43
N SER A 30 -22.28 8.39 -0.47
CA SER A 30 -21.05 8.54 0.30
C SER A 30 -19.90 9.11 -0.55
N PHE A 31 -19.24 10.12 0.01
CA PHE A 31 -17.95 10.64 -0.48
C PHE A 31 -16.78 10.27 0.46
N ALA A 32 -17.03 9.44 1.46
CA ALA A 32 -16.07 9.14 2.52
C ALA A 32 -15.06 8.04 2.16
N GLY A 33 -15.39 7.15 1.23
CA GLY A 33 -14.52 6.06 0.83
C GLY A 33 -14.35 6.00 -0.68
N GLY A 34 -13.11 5.85 -1.16
CA GLY A 34 -12.79 5.67 -2.58
C GLY A 34 -13.10 4.26 -3.08
N LEU A 35 -14.32 3.76 -2.84
CA LEU A 35 -14.71 2.43 -3.34
C LEU A 35 -14.92 2.48 -4.84
N PRO A 36 -14.38 1.50 -5.60
CA PRO A 36 -14.66 1.38 -7.02
C PRO A 36 -16.15 1.18 -7.28
N ALA A 37 -16.66 1.70 -8.41
CA ALA A 37 -18.03 1.51 -8.82
C ALA A 37 -18.30 0.02 -9.13
N PRO A 38 -19.23 -0.65 -8.41
CA PRO A 38 -19.43 -2.10 -8.53
C PRO A 38 -19.83 -2.56 -9.94
N GLU A 39 -20.57 -1.72 -10.65
CA GLU A 39 -21.02 -1.97 -12.02
C GLU A 39 -19.90 -1.99 -13.06
N LEU A 40 -18.71 -1.49 -12.72
CA LEU A 40 -17.54 -1.49 -13.60
C LEU A 40 -16.64 -2.71 -13.39
N PHE A 41 -16.94 -3.59 -12.45
CA PHE A 41 -16.16 -4.81 -12.28
C PHE A 41 -16.38 -5.75 -13.48
N PRO A 42 -15.29 -6.24 -14.13
CA PRO A 42 -15.38 -7.09 -15.31
C PRO A 42 -15.65 -8.56 -14.92
N ILE A 43 -16.78 -8.82 -14.28
CA ILE A 43 -17.09 -10.13 -13.68
C ILE A 43 -17.13 -11.25 -14.73
N ASP A 44 -17.76 -10.99 -15.90
CA ASP A 44 -17.87 -12.00 -16.96
C ASP A 44 -16.51 -12.36 -17.56
N GLU A 45 -15.61 -11.38 -17.70
CA GLU A 45 -14.25 -11.60 -18.16
C GLU A 45 -13.43 -12.37 -17.13
N MET A 46 -13.56 -12.03 -15.85
CA MET A 46 -12.89 -12.74 -14.75
C MET A 46 -13.30 -14.20 -14.72
N MET A 47 -14.62 -14.49 -14.78
CA MET A 47 -15.12 -15.87 -14.82
C MET A 47 -14.54 -16.67 -16.00
N LYS A 48 -14.45 -16.07 -17.20
CA LYS A 48 -13.86 -16.73 -18.38
C LYS A 48 -12.40 -17.07 -18.16
N VAL A 49 -11.63 -16.10 -17.65
CA VAL A 49 -10.19 -16.26 -17.37
C VAL A 49 -9.96 -17.32 -16.30
N ASP A 50 -10.71 -17.29 -15.21
CA ASP A 50 -10.59 -18.26 -14.11
C ASP A 50 -10.86 -19.69 -14.59
N VAL A 51 -11.93 -19.88 -15.37
CA VAL A 51 -12.25 -21.21 -15.94
C VAL A 51 -11.16 -21.66 -16.91
N GLU A 52 -10.61 -20.76 -17.72
CA GLU A 52 -9.52 -21.09 -18.66
C GLU A 52 -8.25 -21.52 -17.93
N ILE A 53 -7.83 -20.78 -16.89
CA ILE A 53 -6.66 -21.08 -16.06
C ILE A 53 -6.85 -22.44 -15.38
N LEU A 54 -7.99 -22.66 -14.74
CA LEU A 54 -8.26 -23.92 -14.04
C LEU A 54 -8.29 -25.13 -14.99
N LYS A 55 -8.74 -24.95 -16.23
CA LYS A 55 -8.71 -26.02 -17.24
C LYS A 55 -7.31 -26.31 -17.75
N LYS A 56 -6.49 -25.30 -17.98
CA LYS A 56 -5.14 -25.44 -18.55
C LYS A 56 -4.08 -25.79 -17.51
N GLU A 57 -4.09 -25.11 -16.37
CA GLU A 57 -3.03 -25.12 -15.37
C GLU A 57 -3.56 -25.34 -13.94
N GLY A 58 -4.78 -25.87 -13.78
CA GLY A 58 -5.49 -25.88 -12.52
C GLY A 58 -4.71 -26.48 -11.35
N ARG A 59 -3.98 -27.58 -11.57
CA ARG A 59 -3.15 -28.17 -10.50
C ARG A 59 -2.04 -27.23 -10.04
N GLN A 60 -1.44 -26.48 -10.96
CA GLN A 60 -0.38 -25.52 -10.64
C GLN A 60 -0.96 -24.22 -10.08
N ALA A 61 -2.09 -23.77 -10.61
CA ALA A 61 -2.74 -22.53 -10.17
C ALA A 61 -3.20 -22.56 -8.70
N VAL A 62 -3.57 -23.73 -8.18
CA VAL A 62 -3.99 -23.94 -6.79
C VAL A 62 -2.89 -24.49 -5.89
N GLN A 63 -1.66 -24.62 -6.37
CA GLN A 63 -0.52 -25.12 -5.61
C GLN A 63 0.24 -23.98 -4.94
N TYR A 64 0.98 -24.29 -3.89
CA TYR A 64 1.97 -23.36 -3.31
C TYR A 64 2.98 -22.90 -4.38
N SER A 65 3.41 -21.64 -4.26
CA SER A 65 4.39 -21.03 -5.16
C SER A 65 5.58 -20.46 -4.36
N THR A 66 6.49 -19.80 -5.06
CA THR A 66 7.64 -19.11 -4.44
C THR A 66 7.17 -17.89 -3.65
N THR A 67 7.96 -17.51 -2.65
CA THR A 67 7.70 -16.35 -1.78
C THR A 67 7.53 -15.05 -2.57
N GLU A 68 8.33 -14.88 -3.62
CA GLU A 68 8.32 -13.67 -4.46
C GLU A 68 7.11 -13.60 -5.38
N GLY A 69 6.41 -14.71 -5.58
CA GLY A 69 5.23 -14.80 -6.43
C GLY A 69 5.50 -15.34 -7.83
N TYR A 70 4.42 -15.48 -8.60
CA TYR A 70 4.39 -16.16 -9.89
C TYR A 70 5.27 -15.47 -10.94
N VAL A 71 6.32 -16.17 -11.40
CA VAL A 71 7.35 -15.64 -12.30
C VAL A 71 6.78 -15.02 -13.58
N PRO A 72 5.82 -15.65 -14.31
CA PRO A 72 5.27 -15.03 -15.51
C PRO A 72 4.59 -13.67 -15.25
N LEU A 73 3.88 -13.51 -14.12
CA LEU A 73 3.30 -12.23 -13.72
C LEU A 73 4.38 -11.18 -13.43
N ARG A 74 5.40 -11.55 -12.67
CA ARG A 74 6.54 -10.67 -12.35
C ARG A 74 7.25 -10.18 -13.62
N LYS A 75 7.42 -11.06 -14.64
CA LYS A 75 7.99 -10.67 -15.95
C LYS A 75 7.09 -9.68 -16.70
N GLN A 76 5.77 -9.86 -16.65
CA GLN A 76 4.84 -8.91 -17.27
C GLN A 76 4.86 -7.55 -16.57
N ILE A 77 4.94 -7.54 -15.23
CA ILE A 77 5.07 -6.32 -14.44
C ILE A 77 6.38 -5.60 -14.80
N ALA A 78 7.53 -6.30 -14.82
CA ALA A 78 8.82 -5.71 -15.21
C ALA A 78 8.75 -5.08 -16.61
N LYS A 79 8.13 -5.77 -17.57
CA LYS A 79 7.89 -5.22 -18.91
C LYS A 79 7.05 -3.94 -18.87
N ARG A 80 5.96 -3.92 -18.10
CA ARG A 80 5.11 -2.74 -17.94
C ARG A 80 5.85 -1.59 -17.27
N MET A 81 6.63 -1.85 -16.22
CA MET A 81 7.47 -0.84 -15.56
C MET A 81 8.40 -0.15 -16.57
N LYS A 82 9.04 -0.94 -17.41
CA LYS A 82 9.93 -0.40 -18.45
C LYS A 82 9.18 0.40 -19.52
N THR A 83 8.06 -0.11 -20.03
CA THR A 83 7.36 0.51 -21.18
C THR A 83 6.47 1.69 -20.80
N SER A 84 5.84 1.65 -19.64
CA SER A 84 4.84 2.66 -19.22
C SER A 84 5.37 3.66 -18.21
N PHE A 85 6.36 3.25 -17.41
CA PHE A 85 6.90 4.07 -16.32
C PHE A 85 8.38 4.41 -16.49
N HIS A 86 9.01 3.95 -17.59
CA HIS A 86 10.44 4.15 -17.89
C HIS A 86 11.38 3.72 -16.76
N THR A 87 10.94 2.76 -15.94
CA THR A 87 11.72 2.20 -14.82
C THR A 87 12.41 0.94 -15.31
N ASP A 88 13.74 0.91 -15.24
CA ASP A 88 14.52 -0.27 -15.63
C ASP A 88 14.64 -1.21 -14.44
N CYS A 89 13.86 -2.28 -14.46
CA CYS A 89 13.86 -3.34 -13.47
C CYS A 89 13.70 -4.69 -14.15
N THR A 90 14.14 -5.74 -13.48
CA THR A 90 13.95 -7.14 -13.87
C THR A 90 12.82 -7.77 -13.06
N TYR A 91 12.38 -8.96 -13.41
CA TYR A 91 11.40 -9.69 -12.61
C TYR A 91 11.96 -10.10 -11.22
N GLU A 92 13.28 -10.11 -11.04
CA GLU A 92 13.95 -10.44 -9.77
C GLU A 92 13.82 -9.31 -8.74
N ASP A 93 13.58 -8.09 -9.21
CA ASP A 93 13.36 -6.91 -8.37
C ASP A 93 11.90 -6.76 -7.90
N ILE A 94 11.03 -7.73 -8.20
CA ILE A 94 9.58 -7.65 -7.97
C ILE A 94 9.11 -8.75 -7.02
N ILE A 95 8.34 -8.35 -6.02
CA ILE A 95 7.63 -9.25 -5.10
C ILE A 95 6.13 -8.97 -5.24
N ILE A 96 5.33 -10.04 -5.30
CA ILE A 96 3.87 -9.95 -5.31
C ILE A 96 3.36 -10.00 -3.88
N THR A 97 2.58 -9.01 -3.49
CA THR A 97 1.95 -8.91 -2.17
C THR A 97 0.43 -9.03 -2.26
N ALA A 98 -0.21 -9.36 -1.15
CA ALA A 98 -1.67 -9.35 -1.02
C ALA A 98 -2.18 -7.91 -0.83
N GLY A 99 -2.11 -7.12 -1.90
CA GLY A 99 -2.43 -5.69 -1.90
C GLY A 99 -1.34 -4.80 -1.31
N SER A 100 -1.55 -3.50 -1.45
CA SER A 100 -0.58 -2.47 -1.01
C SER A 100 -0.37 -2.46 0.50
N GLN A 101 -1.39 -2.81 1.29
CA GLN A 101 -1.30 -2.81 2.74
C GLN A 101 -0.24 -3.78 3.26
N GLN A 102 -0.12 -4.97 2.66
CA GLN A 102 0.95 -5.91 2.99
C GLN A 102 2.32 -5.34 2.59
N GLY A 103 2.40 -4.74 1.41
CA GLY A 103 3.65 -4.08 0.95
C GLY A 103 4.11 -3.00 1.92
N LEU A 104 3.21 -2.10 2.32
CA LEU A 104 3.50 -1.04 3.29
C LEU A 104 3.94 -1.62 4.65
N SER A 105 3.24 -2.64 5.16
CA SER A 105 3.61 -3.29 6.42
C SER A 105 5.01 -3.92 6.36
N LEU A 106 5.36 -4.59 5.25
CA LEU A 106 6.69 -5.16 5.07
C LEU A 106 7.78 -4.09 4.97
N LEU A 107 7.51 -2.98 4.25
CA LEU A 107 8.46 -1.86 4.17
C LEU A 107 8.69 -1.22 5.54
N GLY A 108 7.64 -1.03 6.33
CA GLY A 108 7.76 -0.55 7.71
C GLY A 108 8.66 -1.45 8.55
N GLN A 109 8.42 -2.77 8.51
CA GLN A 109 9.22 -3.74 9.26
C GLN A 109 10.69 -3.81 8.81
N LEU A 110 10.96 -3.58 7.52
CA LEU A 110 12.32 -3.64 6.97
C LEU A 110 13.15 -2.39 7.28
N PHE A 111 12.52 -1.21 7.29
CA PHE A 111 13.27 0.06 7.26
C PHE A 111 13.06 0.94 8.48
N LEU A 112 12.05 0.69 9.33
CA LEU A 112 11.71 1.56 10.45
C LEU A 112 12.04 0.95 11.80
N ASN A 113 12.69 1.75 12.63
CA ASN A 113 12.81 1.55 14.07
C ASN A 113 12.03 2.64 14.80
N GLU A 114 11.83 2.45 16.11
CA GLU A 114 11.26 3.45 16.99
C GLU A 114 12.03 4.79 16.89
N GLY A 115 11.31 5.87 16.68
CA GLY A 115 11.86 7.22 16.58
C GLY A 115 12.46 7.61 15.23
N ASP A 116 12.54 6.70 14.26
CA ASP A 116 12.90 7.04 12.87
C ASP A 116 11.88 8.01 12.27
N ILE A 117 12.28 8.76 11.26
CA ILE A 117 11.43 9.74 10.58
C ILE A 117 10.87 9.16 9.29
N VAL A 118 9.54 9.28 9.15
CA VAL A 118 8.83 9.06 7.89
C VAL A 118 8.30 10.41 7.42
N LEU A 119 8.79 10.88 6.26
CA LEU A 119 8.25 12.08 5.61
C LEU A 119 6.96 11.70 4.89
N VAL A 120 5.93 12.49 5.05
CA VAL A 120 4.62 12.29 4.43
C VAL A 120 4.09 13.60 3.86
N GLU A 121 3.23 13.50 2.85
CA GLU A 121 2.47 14.65 2.36
C GLU A 121 1.43 15.12 3.39
N SER A 122 0.97 16.35 3.26
CA SER A 122 -0.10 16.91 4.11
C SER A 122 -1.19 17.49 3.21
N PRO A 123 -2.35 16.79 3.06
CA PRO A 123 -2.75 15.51 3.67
C PRO A 123 -2.07 14.28 3.07
N THR A 124 -2.11 13.14 3.77
CA THR A 124 -1.55 11.87 3.32
C THR A 124 -2.53 10.70 3.46
N TYR A 125 -2.17 9.53 2.93
CA TYR A 125 -2.98 8.32 3.00
C TYR A 125 -2.86 7.63 4.37
N MET A 126 -3.98 7.57 5.09
CA MET A 126 -4.04 6.98 6.44
C MET A 126 -3.68 5.48 6.48
N GLY A 127 -3.89 4.74 5.39
CA GLY A 127 -3.49 3.33 5.31
C GLY A 127 -1.98 3.14 5.42
N ALA A 128 -1.18 4.07 4.85
CA ALA A 128 0.27 4.03 4.96
C ALA A 128 0.73 4.39 6.38
N THR A 129 0.23 5.48 6.95
CA THR A 129 0.60 5.88 8.31
C THR A 129 0.21 4.82 9.34
N THR A 130 -0.95 4.17 9.19
CA THR A 130 -1.35 3.07 10.06
C THR A 130 -0.44 1.85 9.92
N ALA A 131 -0.03 1.50 8.68
CA ALA A 131 0.87 0.38 8.45
C ALA A 131 2.26 0.61 9.07
N PHE A 132 2.75 1.85 9.03
CA PHE A 132 4.06 2.20 9.60
C PHE A 132 4.03 2.43 11.11
N ALA A 133 2.90 2.86 11.67
CA ALA A 133 2.75 3.24 13.08
C ALA A 133 3.13 2.11 14.06
N VAL A 134 2.98 0.84 13.67
CA VAL A 134 3.36 -0.33 14.49
C VAL A 134 4.86 -0.39 14.79
N ASN A 135 5.69 0.32 14.02
CA ASN A 135 7.14 0.43 14.24
C ASN A 135 7.53 1.70 15.02
N PHE A 136 6.54 2.44 15.54
CA PHE A 136 6.73 3.65 16.34
C PHE A 136 7.62 4.74 15.72
N PRO A 137 7.50 5.04 14.39
CA PRO A 137 8.22 6.15 13.78
C PRO A 137 7.58 7.48 14.18
N ASN A 138 8.29 8.57 13.90
CA ASN A 138 7.75 9.92 13.93
C ASN A 138 7.38 10.34 12.50
N PHE A 139 6.11 10.67 12.27
CA PHE A 139 5.66 11.24 11.00
C PHE A 139 5.96 12.74 10.97
N VAL A 140 6.55 13.19 9.87
CA VAL A 140 6.84 14.59 9.61
C VAL A 140 6.13 14.96 8.31
N GLU A 141 5.16 15.84 8.44
CA GLU A 141 4.43 16.39 7.31
C GLU A 141 5.33 17.36 6.53
N VAL A 142 5.37 17.18 5.22
CA VAL A 142 6.02 18.08 4.27
C VAL A 142 4.93 18.84 3.53
N GLU A 143 5.09 20.16 3.42
CA GLU A 143 4.13 21.01 2.72
C GLU A 143 3.90 20.52 1.29
N THR A 144 2.63 20.55 0.86
CA THR A 144 2.21 20.20 -0.50
C THR A 144 1.41 21.33 -1.13
N ASP A 145 1.51 21.44 -2.45
CA ASP A 145 0.69 22.33 -3.28
C ASP A 145 -0.12 21.52 -4.30
N ASP A 146 -0.66 22.18 -5.31
CA ASP A 146 -1.43 21.55 -6.40
C ASP A 146 -0.59 20.68 -7.35
N LYS A 147 0.73 20.65 -7.17
CA LYS A 147 1.70 19.82 -7.94
C LYS A 147 2.31 18.70 -7.13
N GLY A 148 2.00 18.62 -5.83
CA GLY A 148 2.52 17.64 -4.90
C GLY A 148 3.39 18.24 -3.81
N MET A 149 4.37 17.49 -3.34
CA MET A 149 5.28 17.90 -2.27
C MET A 149 6.17 19.06 -2.72
N VAL A 150 6.22 20.14 -1.92
CA VAL A 150 7.03 21.34 -2.19
C VAL A 150 8.53 21.00 -2.02
N PRO A 151 9.37 21.12 -3.06
CA PRO A 151 10.78 20.70 -2.99
C PRO A 151 11.58 21.39 -1.89
N GLU A 152 11.37 22.69 -1.68
CA GLU A 152 12.08 23.49 -0.67
C GLU A 152 11.70 23.05 0.76
N ALA A 153 10.45 22.67 0.98
CA ALA A 153 9.97 22.12 2.25
C ALA A 153 10.55 20.71 2.51
N LEU A 154 10.67 19.90 1.45
CA LEU A 154 11.32 18.60 1.53
C LEU A 154 12.80 18.72 1.86
N GLU A 155 13.52 19.63 1.19
CA GLU A 155 14.93 19.89 1.45
C GLU A 155 15.15 20.32 2.91
N ALA A 156 14.37 21.28 3.39
CA ALA A 156 14.42 21.73 4.78
C ALA A 156 14.14 20.61 5.79
N ALA A 157 13.20 19.71 5.49
CA ALA A 157 12.90 18.54 6.33
C ALA A 157 14.09 17.57 6.36
N ILE A 158 14.69 17.26 5.21
CA ILE A 158 15.87 16.39 5.10
C ILE A 158 17.06 17.01 5.85
N GLU A 159 17.34 18.30 5.69
CA GLU A 159 18.40 18.99 6.43
C GLU A 159 18.19 18.95 7.93
N LYS A 160 16.95 19.15 8.39
CA LYS A 160 16.60 19.16 9.82
C LYS A 160 16.73 17.80 10.48
N TYR A 161 16.33 16.74 9.81
CA TYR A 161 16.23 15.40 10.41
C TYR A 161 17.37 14.46 10.00
N GLY A 162 18.08 14.77 8.91
CA GLY A 162 19.29 14.08 8.45
C GLY A 162 19.11 12.56 8.33
N ASP A 163 20.05 11.81 8.87
CA ASP A 163 20.10 10.35 8.80
C ASP A 163 18.92 9.64 9.53
N ARG A 164 18.10 10.37 10.27
CA ARG A 164 16.89 9.82 10.88
C ARG A 164 15.75 9.66 9.89
N VAL A 165 15.79 10.30 8.74
CA VAL A 165 14.82 10.09 7.66
C VAL A 165 15.07 8.73 7.04
N ARG A 166 14.09 7.82 7.16
CA ARG A 166 14.19 6.45 6.63
C ARG A 166 13.29 6.19 5.46
N LEU A 167 12.10 6.77 5.47
CA LEU A 167 11.12 6.62 4.39
C LEU A 167 10.51 7.97 4.05
N MET A 168 10.11 8.09 2.80
CA MET A 168 9.21 9.12 2.32
C MET A 168 8.03 8.42 1.63
N TYR A 169 6.82 8.81 1.99
CA TYR A 169 5.60 8.31 1.38
C TYR A 169 4.90 9.45 0.64
N VAL A 170 4.61 9.22 -0.63
CA VAL A 170 3.92 10.15 -1.54
C VAL A 170 2.71 9.45 -2.18
N ILE A 171 1.71 10.22 -2.60
CA ILE A 171 0.45 9.75 -3.21
C ILE A 171 0.44 10.10 -4.71
#